data_cca9be0c022636307e42cc8b9c325e7f
#
_entry.id   cca9be0c022636307e42cc8b9c325e7f
#
_cell.length_a   1.000
_cell.length_b   1.000
_cell.length_c   1.000
_cell.angle_alpha   90.00
_cell.angle_beta   90.00
_cell.angle_gamma   90.00
#
_symmetry.space_group_name_H-M   'P 1'
#
loop_
_entity.id
_entity.type
_entity.pdbx_description
1 polymer ?
#
loop_
_entity_poly.entity_id
_entity_poly.type
_entity_poly.pdbx_seq_one_letter_code
_entity_poly.pdbx_strand_id
1 'polypeptide(L)'
;GLRLGRLPSQPVEYSEINAAWGEVAMLLATIENRHKGFKFQRFRVVPMGSYSKIGPYGNLSRPLPLYWDGGWRKGPYNRAMVAILNCLDELGTWCSSAKRENFRFVFLWGLSHTHYTNRNIRDLT
;
A
#
# COMPACT_ATOMS: atom_id res chain seq x y z
N GLY A 1 -3.15 -10.57 -17.40
CA GLY A 1 -3.24 -9.37 -16.67
C GLY A 1 -4.14 -9.45 -15.48
N LEU A 2 -3.95 -8.52 -14.60
CA LEU A 2 -4.74 -8.46 -13.40
C LEU A 2 -6.10 -7.86 -13.67
N ARG A 3 -7.10 -8.44 -13.07
CA ARG A 3 -8.43 -7.97 -13.24
C ARG A 3 -9.00 -7.49 -11.97
N LEU A 4 -8.84 -6.22 -11.70
CA LEU A 4 -9.37 -5.63 -10.51
C LEU A 4 -10.68 -4.96 -10.75
N GLY A 5 -10.90 -4.56 -11.90
CA GLY A 5 -12.20 -4.11 -12.23
C GLY A 5 -13.11 -5.28 -12.22
N ARG A 6 -14.05 -5.50 -12.24
CA ARG A 6 -14.72 -6.55 -12.15
C ARG A 6 -15.66 -6.78 -13.13
N LEU A 7 -15.46 -7.82 -13.77
CA LEU A 7 -16.52 -8.51 -14.48
C LEU A 7 -17.29 -9.29 -13.42
N PRO A 8 -18.57 -9.15 -13.31
CA PRO A 8 -19.31 -9.88 -12.28
C PRO A 8 -19.12 -11.38 -12.35
N SER A 9 -18.84 -11.90 -13.56
CA SER A 9 -18.64 -13.33 -13.74
C SER A 9 -17.24 -13.79 -13.35
N GLN A 10 -16.34 -12.87 -13.07
CA GLN A 10 -14.97 -13.22 -12.71
C GLN A 10 -14.51 -12.37 -11.54
N PRO A 11 -14.85 -12.78 -10.32
CA PRO A 11 -14.42 -12.04 -9.14
C PRO A 11 -12.91 -12.08 -9.02
N VAL A 12 -12.35 -10.99 -8.52
CA VAL A 12 -10.92 -10.89 -8.27
C VAL A 12 -10.58 -11.78 -7.10
N GLU A 13 -9.53 -12.59 -7.27
CA GLU A 13 -9.10 -13.46 -6.20
C GLU A 13 -8.32 -12.71 -5.13
N TYR A 14 -8.45 -13.17 -3.89
CA TYR A 14 -7.75 -12.54 -2.78
C TYR A 14 -6.25 -12.57 -2.97
N SER A 15 -5.73 -13.62 -3.59
CA SER A 15 -4.30 -13.73 -3.82
C SER A 15 -3.77 -12.59 -4.68
N GLU A 16 -4.53 -12.17 -5.68
CA GLU A 16 -4.14 -11.06 -6.54
C GLU A 16 -4.15 -9.74 -5.77
N ILE A 17 -5.19 -9.51 -4.99
CA ILE A 17 -5.31 -8.29 -4.19
C ILE A 17 -4.21 -8.24 -3.15
N ASN A 18 -3.96 -9.34 -2.47
CA ASN A 18 -2.93 -9.41 -1.44
C ASN A 18 -1.53 -9.18 -2.02
N ALA A 19 -1.27 -9.75 -3.20
CA ALA A 19 -0.01 -9.52 -3.87
C ALA A 19 0.18 -8.06 -4.25
N ALA A 20 -0.89 -7.41 -4.70
CA ALA A 20 -0.83 -6.00 -5.06
C ALA A 20 -0.53 -5.12 -3.85
N TRP A 21 -1.19 -5.38 -2.73
CA TRP A 21 -0.88 -4.63 -1.50
C TRP A 21 0.54 -4.91 -1.02
N GLY A 22 1.04 -6.13 -1.26
CA GLY A 22 2.44 -6.43 -0.97
C GLY A 22 3.40 -5.58 -1.78
N GLU A 23 3.08 -5.31 -3.05
CA GLU A 23 3.89 -4.44 -3.88
C GLU A 23 3.83 -2.99 -3.41
N VAL A 24 2.66 -2.52 -3.00
CA VAL A 24 2.54 -1.18 -2.41
C VAL A 24 3.39 -1.08 -1.15
N ALA A 25 3.31 -2.09 -0.28
CA ALA A 25 4.09 -2.10 0.95
C ALA A 25 5.59 -2.04 0.67
N MET A 26 6.06 -2.82 -0.29
CA MET A 26 7.47 -2.80 -0.66
C MET A 26 7.88 -1.44 -1.22
N LEU A 27 7.05 -0.86 -2.07
CA LEU A 27 7.34 0.45 -2.65
C LEU A 27 7.45 1.51 -1.56
N LEU A 28 6.50 1.55 -0.63
CA LEU A 28 6.50 2.55 0.43
C LEU A 28 7.71 2.39 1.36
N ALA A 29 8.04 1.15 1.71
CA ALA A 29 9.20 0.89 2.54
C ALA A 29 10.49 1.29 1.84
N THR A 30 10.58 1.03 0.56
CA THR A 30 11.75 1.41 -0.24
C THR A 30 11.93 2.92 -0.30
N ILE A 31 10.83 3.65 -0.49
CA ILE A 31 10.86 5.11 -0.54
C ILE A 31 11.34 5.66 0.80
N GLU A 32 10.81 5.15 1.90
CA GLU A 32 11.22 5.59 3.23
C GLU A 32 12.70 5.33 3.49
N ASN A 33 13.20 4.18 3.03
CA ASN A 33 14.60 3.83 3.22
C ASN A 33 15.55 4.67 2.36
N ARG A 34 15.12 5.04 1.17
CA ARG A 34 16.00 5.74 0.24
C ARG A 34 16.01 7.25 0.40
N HIS A 35 14.96 7.81 0.96
CA HIS A 35 14.83 9.26 1.09
C HIS A 35 14.93 9.65 2.56
N LYS A 36 16.11 10.11 2.96
CA LYS A 36 16.39 10.43 4.35
C LYS A 36 15.51 11.55 4.91
N GLY A 37 14.98 12.38 4.05
CA GLY A 37 14.11 13.48 4.47
C GLY A 37 12.67 13.09 4.72
N PHE A 38 12.33 11.83 4.51
CA PHE A 38 10.96 11.39 4.66
C PHE A 38 10.86 10.17 5.57
N LYS A 39 9.90 10.23 6.50
CA LYS A 39 9.52 9.08 7.32
C LYS A 39 8.04 9.14 7.59
N PHE A 40 7.40 7.98 7.56
CA PHE A 40 6.01 7.89 7.97
C PHE A 40 5.92 8.17 9.47
N GLN A 41 4.96 8.98 9.86
CA GLN A 41 4.85 9.44 11.24
C GLN A 41 3.94 8.57 12.09
N ARG A 42 2.91 8.01 11.50
CA ARG A 42 1.89 7.28 12.25
C ARG A 42 2.03 5.77 12.18
N PHE A 43 2.34 5.27 11.01
CA PHE A 43 2.35 3.84 10.78
C PHE A 43 3.65 3.40 10.14
N ARG A 44 4.01 2.18 10.44
CA ARG A 44 5.17 1.55 9.82
C ARG A 44 4.70 0.39 8.94
N VAL A 45 5.15 0.40 7.71
CA VAL A 45 4.85 -0.65 6.74
C VAL A 45 5.88 -1.75 6.88
N VAL A 46 5.39 -2.99 6.94
CA VAL A 46 6.26 -4.17 7.02
C VAL A 46 6.03 -5.01 5.78
N PRO A 47 6.88 -4.87 4.76
CA PRO A 47 6.69 -5.61 3.50
C PRO A 47 7.06 -7.08 3.69
N MET A 48 6.12 -7.95 3.35
CA MET A 48 6.30 -9.39 3.42
C MET A 48 5.51 -10.06 2.29
N GLY A 49 5.66 -9.56 1.07
CA GLY A 49 4.95 -10.11 -0.07
C GLY A 49 3.44 -10.06 0.14
N SER A 50 2.76 -11.15 -0.17
CA SER A 50 1.31 -11.23 -0.02
C SER A 50 0.84 -11.25 1.44
N TYR A 51 1.75 -11.27 2.37
CA TYR A 51 1.44 -11.26 3.81
C TYR A 51 1.98 -10.03 4.49
N SER A 52 2.05 -8.92 3.76
CA SER A 52 2.53 -7.66 4.29
C SER A 52 1.64 -7.14 5.40
N LYS A 53 2.22 -6.33 6.28
CA LYS A 53 1.53 -5.83 7.45
C LYS A 53 1.81 -4.35 7.64
N ILE A 54 1.01 -3.72 8.48
CA ILE A 54 1.20 -2.32 8.84
C ILE A 54 0.78 -2.15 10.30
N GLY A 55 1.51 -1.35 11.04
CA GLY A 55 1.19 -1.13 12.44
C GLY A 55 1.62 0.24 12.91
N PRO A 56 1.21 0.63 14.13
CA PRO A 56 1.61 1.92 14.68
C PRO A 56 3.13 2.02 14.76
N TYR A 57 3.65 3.18 14.41
CA TYR A 57 5.08 3.40 14.49
C TYR A 57 5.53 3.33 15.94
N GLY A 58 6.51 2.52 16.21
CA GLY A 58 7.01 2.32 17.55
C GLY A 58 6.40 1.17 18.33
N ASN A 59 5.32 0.59 17.83
CA ASN A 59 4.72 -0.59 18.47
C ASN A 59 4.17 -1.54 17.44
N LEU A 60 4.99 -2.50 17.03
CA LEU A 60 4.61 -3.49 16.03
C LEU A 60 4.29 -4.84 16.65
N SER A 61 3.92 -4.87 17.93
CA SER A 61 3.59 -6.15 18.59
C SER A 61 2.34 -6.79 17.99
N ARG A 62 1.41 -6.00 17.48
CA ARG A 62 0.19 -6.49 16.84
C ARG A 62 -0.09 -5.74 15.54
N PRO A 63 0.71 -6.00 14.51
CA PRO A 63 0.50 -5.32 13.24
C PRO A 63 -0.78 -5.80 12.55
N LEU A 64 -1.36 -4.92 11.76
CA LEU A 64 -2.56 -5.21 11.00
C LEU A 64 -2.19 -5.87 9.68
N PRO A 65 -2.99 -6.82 9.19
CA PRO A 65 -2.69 -7.48 7.92
C PRO A 65 -3.10 -6.61 6.73
N LEU A 66 -2.19 -6.47 5.77
CA LEU A 66 -2.51 -5.88 4.47
C LEU A 66 -2.92 -6.98 3.50
N TYR A 67 -3.53 -8.00 4.02
CA TYR A 67 -4.01 -9.12 3.24
C TYR A 67 -5.27 -9.68 3.89
N TRP A 68 -6.09 -10.34 3.09
CA TRP A 68 -7.32 -10.93 3.57
C TRP A 68 -7.40 -12.36 3.05
N ASP A 69 -7.81 -13.28 3.90
CA ASP A 69 -7.87 -14.70 3.58
C ASP A 69 -9.24 -15.14 3.12
N GLY A 70 -10.17 -14.21 2.95
CA GLY A 70 -11.54 -14.55 2.57
C GLY A 70 -12.45 -14.82 3.73
N GLY A 71 -11.95 -14.74 4.96
CA GLY A 71 -12.75 -15.01 6.14
C GLY A 71 -13.77 -13.90 6.41
N TRP A 72 -14.62 -14.14 7.39
CA TRP A 72 -15.67 -13.19 7.73
C TRP A 72 -15.20 -12.05 8.61
N ARG A 73 -14.00 -12.12 9.15
CA ARG A 73 -13.46 -11.09 10.03
C ARG A 73 -12.65 -10.07 9.24
N LYS A 74 -13.32 -9.05 8.76
CA LYS A 74 -12.67 -8.00 7.98
C LYS A 74 -12.15 -6.83 8.79
N GLY A 75 -12.45 -6.77 10.08
CA GLY A 75 -12.06 -5.62 10.90
C GLY A 75 -10.59 -5.25 10.82
N PRO A 76 -9.67 -6.18 11.11
CA PRO A 76 -8.25 -5.88 11.02
C PRO A 76 -7.80 -5.46 9.62
N TYR A 77 -8.30 -6.13 8.59
CA TYR A 77 -7.97 -5.78 7.22
C TYR A 77 -8.46 -4.37 6.88
N ASN A 78 -9.68 -4.03 7.28
CA ASN A 78 -10.21 -2.71 7.01
C ASN A 78 -9.40 -1.63 7.71
N ARG A 79 -8.98 -1.88 8.94
CA ARG A 79 -8.11 -0.94 9.66
C ARG A 79 -6.75 -0.80 8.98
N ALA A 80 -6.23 -1.89 8.44
CA ALA A 80 -4.99 -1.84 7.67
C ALA A 80 -5.15 -0.99 6.41
N MET A 81 -6.31 -1.08 5.75
CA MET A 81 -6.58 -0.25 4.58
C MET A 81 -6.58 1.24 4.92
N VAL A 82 -7.20 1.59 6.03
CA VAL A 82 -7.18 2.98 6.49
C VAL A 82 -5.75 3.43 6.80
N ALA A 83 -4.96 2.57 7.43
CA ALA A 83 -3.58 2.89 7.77
C ALA A 83 -2.71 3.10 6.53
N ILE A 84 -2.86 2.22 5.53
CA ILE A 84 -2.04 2.36 4.31
C ILE A 84 -2.43 3.60 3.52
N LEU A 85 -3.72 3.93 3.50
CA LEU A 85 -4.17 5.16 2.85
C LEU A 85 -3.61 6.39 3.56
N ASN A 86 -3.50 6.32 4.89
CA ASN A 86 -2.87 7.39 5.66
C ASN A 86 -1.39 7.54 5.27
N CYS A 87 -0.68 6.44 5.08
CA CYS A 87 0.70 6.49 4.61
C CYS A 87 0.80 7.10 3.23
N LEU A 88 -0.11 6.74 2.33
CA LEU A 88 -0.12 7.31 0.99
C LEU A 88 -0.39 8.82 1.04
N ASP A 89 -1.26 9.25 1.94
CA ASP A 89 -1.54 10.66 2.12
C ASP A 89 -0.31 11.42 2.63
N GLU A 90 0.39 10.87 3.62
CA GLU A 90 1.62 11.48 4.13
C GLU A 90 2.65 11.62 3.01
N LEU A 91 2.81 10.58 2.22
CA LEU A 91 3.77 10.61 1.11
C LEU A 91 3.37 11.65 0.08
N GLY A 92 2.08 11.71 -0.26
CA GLY A 92 1.58 12.70 -1.22
C GLY A 92 1.81 14.12 -0.74
N THR A 93 1.59 14.38 0.54
CA THR A 93 1.83 15.69 1.12
C THR A 93 3.31 16.06 1.05
N TRP A 94 4.19 15.11 1.39
CA TRP A 94 5.63 15.34 1.32
C TRP A 94 6.08 15.61 -0.12
N CYS A 95 5.54 14.87 -1.08
CA CYS A 95 5.87 15.08 -2.49
C CYS A 95 5.41 16.45 -3.00
N SER A 96 4.30 16.96 -2.49
CA SER A 96 3.74 18.24 -2.93
C SER A 96 4.50 19.43 -2.38
N SER A 97 5.19 19.23 -1.27
CA SER A 97 5.90 20.35 -0.64
C SER A 97 7.31 20.47 -1.18
N ALA A 98 7.86 21.66 -1.13
CA ALA A 98 9.29 21.96 -1.32
C ALA A 98 9.94 21.36 -2.59
N LYS A 99 9.26 21.41 -3.71
CA LYS A 99 9.91 21.13 -5.02
C LYS A 99 10.46 19.72 -5.16
N ARG A 100 9.68 18.73 -4.84
CA ARG A 100 10.11 17.33 -4.99
C ARG A 100 9.62 16.70 -6.28
N GLU A 101 9.75 17.43 -7.39
CA GLU A 101 9.24 16.93 -8.66
C GLU A 101 9.93 15.67 -9.13
N ASN A 102 11.24 15.60 -8.95
CA ASN A 102 11.97 14.39 -9.33
C ASN A 102 11.51 13.18 -8.55
N PHE A 103 11.25 13.36 -7.26
CA PHE A 103 10.72 12.29 -6.43
C PHE A 103 9.32 11.88 -6.90
N ARG A 104 8.47 12.86 -7.19
CA ARG A 104 7.12 12.56 -7.68
C ARG A 104 7.19 11.75 -8.97
N PHE A 105 8.09 12.12 -9.86
CA PHE A 105 8.25 11.39 -11.10
C PHE A 105 8.65 9.94 -10.83
N VAL A 106 9.62 9.72 -9.97
CA VAL A 106 10.07 8.36 -9.65
C VAL A 106 8.95 7.55 -8.99
N PHE A 107 8.20 8.18 -8.10
CA PHE A 107 7.08 7.53 -7.42
C PHE A 107 6.01 7.11 -8.42
N LEU A 108 5.61 8.03 -9.30
CA LEU A 108 4.59 7.74 -10.30
C LEU A 108 5.07 6.70 -11.30
N TRP A 109 6.36 6.76 -11.65
CA TRP A 109 6.96 5.76 -12.51
C TRP A 109 6.88 4.37 -11.86
N GLY A 110 7.22 4.30 -10.58
CA GLY A 110 7.12 3.04 -9.85
C GLY A 110 5.72 2.48 -9.84
N LEU A 111 4.73 3.33 -9.58
CA LEU A 111 3.34 2.90 -9.58
C LEU A 111 2.88 2.44 -10.96
N SER A 112 3.33 3.12 -12.03
CA SER A 112 2.93 2.72 -13.36
C SER A 112 3.56 1.41 -13.80
N HIS A 113 4.72 1.04 -13.23
CA HIS A 113 5.36 -0.23 -13.51
C HIS A 113 4.82 -1.36 -12.64
N THR A 114 3.98 -1.05 -11.68
CA THR A 114 3.27 -2.04 -10.89
C THR A 114 1.80 -1.94 -11.24
N HIS A 115 1.44 -2.43 -12.41
CA HIS A 115 0.08 -2.31 -12.92
C HIS A 115 -0.97 -2.76 -11.91
N TYR A 116 -0.68 -3.80 -11.18
CA TYR A 116 -1.62 -4.35 -10.22
C TYR A 116 -1.87 -3.37 -9.10
N THR A 117 -0.81 -2.81 -8.55
CA THR A 117 -0.91 -1.85 -7.47
C THR A 117 -1.71 -0.63 -7.88
N ASN A 118 -1.41 -0.10 -9.05
CA ASN A 118 -2.09 1.08 -9.55
C ASN A 118 -3.60 0.84 -9.72
N ARG A 119 -3.96 -0.31 -10.28
CA ARG A 119 -5.36 -0.65 -10.47
C ARG A 119 -6.06 -0.91 -9.15
N ASN A 120 -5.38 -1.57 -8.21
CA ASN A 120 -5.96 -1.83 -6.90
C ASN A 120 -6.31 -0.55 -6.17
N ILE A 121 -5.42 0.43 -6.22
CA ILE A 121 -5.67 1.70 -5.56
C ILE A 121 -6.91 2.38 -6.15
N ARG A 122 -7.04 2.36 -7.47
CA ARG A 122 -8.19 2.96 -8.13
C ARG A 122 -9.49 2.25 -7.77
N ASP A 123 -9.46 0.93 -7.74
CA ASP A 123 -10.66 0.16 -7.47
C ASP A 123 -11.11 0.25 -6.03
N LEU A 124 -10.19 0.47 -5.12
CA LEU A 124 -10.52 0.57 -3.71
C LEU A 124 -10.99 1.96 -3.29
N THR A 125 -10.68 2.94 -4.08
CA THR A 125 -11.15 4.30 -3.83
C THR A 125 -12.37 4.63 -4.66
#